data_bde19eada072bda766dfeca0ffa293f2
#
_entry.id   bde19eada072bda766dfeca0ffa293f2
#
_cell.length_a   1.000
_cell.length_b   1.000
_cell.length_c   1.000
_cell.angle_alpha   90.00
_cell.angle_beta   90.00
_cell.angle_gamma   90.00
#
_symmetry.space_group_name_H-M   'P 1'
#
loop_
_entity.id
_entity.type
_entity.pdbx_description
1 polymer ?
#
loop_
_entity_poly.entity_id
_entity_poly.type
_entity_poly.pdbx_seq_one_letter_code
_entity_poly.pdbx_strand_id
1 'polypeptide(L)'
;PPRSTPLYSSAASDVYKRQVVSKTFFYASSGNDSVSLESNWNGKLDQLERNAIRLIETRLLVKQPGGWEALPYVWRGDDAYLQITGDLIELPVFTAKASIPYLVPSKNQCASCHVTDHTEGSLLPIGLKARHLNHSKTPNGQNQLAVLSKTNRLTGFSAPEDSPANADFTNPQEPLAKRARAYLDINCSHCHNAKGPADTSALLLEYENIEPRSYGVCKPPIASGRGCLLYTSDAADE
;
A
#
# COMPACT_ATOMS: atom_id res chain seq x y z
N PRO A 1 5.63 -22.84 -3.99
CA PRO A 1 6.02 -21.96 -2.90
C PRO A 1 4.74 -21.50 -2.19
N PRO A 2 4.73 -21.49 -0.85
CA PRO A 2 3.55 -21.02 -0.15
C PRO A 2 3.28 -19.58 -0.55
N ARG A 3 2.08 -19.32 -1.07
CA ARG A 3 1.60 -17.96 -1.27
C ARG A 3 1.75 -17.24 0.05
N SER A 4 2.31 -16.04 0.04
CA SER A 4 2.28 -15.17 1.21
C SER A 4 0.81 -14.92 1.55
N THR A 5 0.28 -15.74 2.45
CA THR A 5 -1.09 -15.61 2.92
C THR A 5 -1.17 -14.25 3.61
N PRO A 6 -2.12 -13.38 3.25
CA PRO A 6 -2.35 -12.18 4.01
C PRO A 6 -2.54 -12.55 5.48
N LEU A 7 -1.91 -11.79 6.38
CA LEU A 7 -1.96 -12.03 7.82
C LEU A 7 -3.30 -11.59 8.42
N TYR A 8 -4.39 -12.03 7.85
CA TYR A 8 -5.65 -12.01 8.55
C TYR A 8 -5.95 -13.43 9.00
N SER A 9 -6.41 -13.53 10.22
CA SER A 9 -6.76 -14.77 10.89
C SER A 9 -7.51 -15.71 9.95
N SER A 10 -6.98 -16.90 9.75
CA SER A 10 -7.68 -18.03 9.15
C SER A 10 -8.80 -18.59 10.05
N ALA A 11 -9.08 -17.96 11.18
CA ALA A 11 -10.27 -18.22 11.99
C ALA A 11 -11.54 -17.78 11.25
N ALA A 12 -11.73 -18.35 10.06
CA ALA A 12 -12.92 -18.18 9.23
C ALA A 12 -14.19 -18.81 9.83
N SER A 13 -14.13 -19.33 11.05
CA SER A 13 -15.30 -19.90 11.73
C SER A 13 -15.99 -18.94 12.69
N ASP A 14 -15.42 -17.76 12.93
CA ASP A 14 -16.02 -16.80 13.86
C ASP A 14 -16.76 -15.70 13.09
N VAL A 15 -17.99 -15.99 12.73
CA VAL A 15 -18.92 -15.14 11.94
C VAL A 15 -19.08 -13.72 12.52
N TYR A 16 -18.59 -13.47 13.72
CA TYR A 16 -18.78 -12.22 14.45
C TYR A 16 -17.55 -11.31 14.53
N LYS A 17 -16.38 -11.74 14.09
CA LYS A 17 -15.16 -10.89 14.11
C LYS A 17 -15.02 -10.17 12.78
N ARG A 18 -15.67 -9.02 12.65
CA ARG A 18 -15.44 -8.12 11.52
C ARG A 18 -14.02 -7.58 11.59
N GLN A 19 -13.20 -7.98 10.63
CA GLN A 19 -11.88 -7.37 10.46
C GLN A 19 -12.06 -6.06 9.71
N VAL A 20 -11.36 -5.03 10.17
CA VAL A 20 -11.34 -3.72 9.52
C VAL A 20 -9.89 -3.30 9.33
N VAL A 21 -9.56 -2.90 8.10
CA VAL A 21 -8.30 -2.23 7.79
C VAL A 21 -8.62 -0.79 7.46
N SER A 22 -7.95 0.14 8.13
CA SER A 22 -8.15 1.58 7.95
C SER A 22 -6.85 2.21 7.46
N LYS A 23 -6.97 3.10 6.46
CA LYS A 23 -5.86 3.94 5.97
C LYS A 23 -6.35 5.38 5.82
N THR A 24 -5.74 6.27 6.58
CA THR A 24 -6.05 7.71 6.53
C THR A 24 -4.96 8.45 5.77
N PHE A 25 -5.38 9.33 4.87
CA PHE A 25 -4.53 10.21 4.08
C PHE A 25 -4.67 11.63 4.60
N PHE A 26 -3.55 12.31 4.75
CA PHE A 26 -3.49 13.68 5.24
C PHE A 26 -2.28 14.41 4.63
N TYR A 27 -2.34 15.74 4.68
CA TYR A 27 -1.21 16.62 4.44
C TYR A 27 -0.85 17.39 5.71
N ALA A 28 0.36 17.94 5.76
CA ALA A 28 0.68 18.92 6.77
C ALA A 28 -0.23 20.14 6.59
N SER A 29 -0.81 20.64 7.68
CA SER A 29 -1.66 21.84 7.67
C SER A 29 -0.79 23.09 7.77
N SER A 30 -1.15 24.11 6.99
CA SER A 30 -0.54 25.44 7.09
C SER A 30 -1.53 26.49 7.61
N GLY A 31 -2.66 26.05 8.18
CA GLY A 31 -3.78 26.89 8.57
C GLY A 31 -4.66 27.32 7.38
N ASN A 32 -5.81 27.91 7.68
CA ASN A 32 -6.77 28.42 6.67
C ASN A 32 -7.11 27.42 5.55
N ASP A 33 -7.29 26.16 5.91
CA ASP A 33 -7.59 25.08 4.96
C ASP A 33 -6.51 24.81 3.90
N SER A 34 -5.33 25.41 4.03
CA SER A 34 -4.22 25.17 3.13
C SER A 34 -3.33 24.03 3.59
N VAL A 35 -2.63 23.42 2.62
CA VAL A 35 -1.69 22.32 2.88
C VAL A 35 -0.25 22.75 2.60
N SER A 36 0.70 22.14 3.30
CA SER A 36 2.12 22.22 2.97
C SER A 36 2.55 20.92 2.28
N LEU A 37 3.37 21.06 1.24
CA LEU A 37 4.03 19.91 0.58
C LEU A 37 5.26 19.47 1.35
N GLU A 38 5.78 20.30 2.22
CA GLU A 38 6.89 19.98 3.10
C GLU A 38 6.32 19.44 4.41
N SER A 39 6.84 18.33 4.86
CA SER A 39 6.49 17.74 6.15
C SER A 39 7.76 17.47 6.94
N ASN A 40 7.82 18.06 8.12
CA ASN A 40 8.86 17.77 9.11
C ASN A 40 8.45 16.62 10.03
N TRP A 41 7.38 15.89 9.70
CA TRP A 41 6.93 14.77 10.51
C TRP A 41 7.94 13.63 10.49
N ASN A 42 8.30 13.17 11.67
CA ASN A 42 9.30 12.12 11.91
C ASN A 42 8.77 10.68 11.77
N GLY A 43 7.52 10.51 11.33
CA GLY A 43 6.87 9.20 11.19
C GLY A 43 6.25 8.63 12.48
N LYS A 44 6.31 9.34 13.61
CA LYS A 44 5.77 8.89 14.89
C LYS A 44 4.34 9.40 15.08
N LEU A 45 3.38 8.49 15.07
CA LEU A 45 1.95 8.83 15.20
C LEU A 45 1.59 9.43 16.55
N ASP A 46 2.27 9.03 17.62
CA ASP A 46 2.09 9.55 18.97
C ASP A 46 2.55 11.01 19.15
N GLN A 47 3.30 11.52 18.16
CA GLN A 47 3.78 12.91 18.11
C GLN A 47 3.08 13.74 17.04
N LEU A 48 2.07 13.16 16.37
CA LEU A 48 1.31 13.83 15.32
C LEU A 48 0.14 14.62 15.94
N GLU A 49 0.29 15.93 16.01
CA GLU A 49 -0.77 16.80 16.50
C GLU A 49 -1.89 16.94 15.47
N ARG A 50 -3.15 16.83 15.91
CA ARG A 50 -4.33 16.91 15.05
C ARG A 50 -4.44 18.25 14.29
N ASN A 51 -4.05 19.33 14.93
CA ASN A 51 -4.05 20.69 14.35
C ASN A 51 -2.90 20.94 13.35
N ALA A 52 -1.86 20.09 13.37
CA ALA A 52 -0.75 20.16 12.43
C ALA A 52 -1.03 19.42 11.11
N ILE A 53 -2.20 18.79 10.98
CA ILE A 53 -2.58 18.04 9.78
C ILE A 53 -3.95 18.43 9.27
N ARG A 54 -4.12 18.37 7.95
CA ARG A 54 -5.40 18.38 7.27
C ARG A 54 -5.74 16.95 6.82
N LEU A 55 -6.75 16.37 7.42
CA LEU A 55 -7.29 15.07 7.00
C LEU A 55 -8.00 15.23 5.65
N ILE A 56 -7.78 14.31 4.73
CA ILE A 56 -8.38 14.33 3.39
C ILE A 56 -9.39 13.21 3.26
N GLU A 57 -8.93 11.96 3.38
CA GLU A 57 -9.79 10.78 3.30
C GLU A 57 -9.35 9.67 4.25
N THR A 58 -10.29 8.83 4.62
CA THR A 58 -10.04 7.54 5.27
C THR A 58 -10.69 6.45 4.46
N ARG A 59 -9.90 5.50 4.00
CA ARG A 59 -10.38 4.29 3.31
C ARG A 59 -10.48 3.16 4.30
N LEU A 60 -11.63 2.52 4.35
CA LEU A 60 -11.86 1.32 5.13
C LEU A 60 -12.00 0.12 4.21
N LEU A 61 -11.36 -0.99 4.56
CA LEU A 61 -11.72 -2.31 4.08
C LEU A 61 -12.36 -3.07 5.24
N VAL A 62 -13.60 -3.46 5.07
CA VAL A 62 -14.40 -4.14 6.09
C VAL A 62 -14.68 -5.56 5.64
N LYS A 63 -14.30 -6.56 6.44
CA LYS A 63 -14.63 -7.96 6.15
C LYS A 63 -16.10 -8.22 6.43
N GLN A 64 -16.81 -8.63 5.40
CA GLN A 64 -18.22 -9.04 5.44
C GLN A 64 -18.31 -10.55 5.15
N PRO A 65 -19.46 -11.21 5.40
CA PRO A 65 -19.65 -12.63 5.06
C PRO A 65 -19.36 -12.95 3.58
N GLY A 66 -19.68 -12.01 2.66
CA GLY A 66 -19.46 -12.15 1.21
C GLY A 66 -18.07 -11.73 0.71
N GLY A 67 -17.15 -11.30 1.58
CA GLY A 67 -15.84 -10.82 1.16
C GLY A 67 -15.47 -9.49 1.81
N TRP A 68 -14.49 -8.81 1.24
CA TRP A 68 -14.10 -7.48 1.69
C TRP A 68 -14.92 -6.40 0.98
N GLU A 69 -15.28 -5.38 1.71
CA GLU A 69 -15.98 -4.20 1.20
C GLU A 69 -15.13 -2.96 1.41
N ALA A 70 -14.97 -2.16 0.35
CA ALA A 70 -14.23 -0.91 0.40
C ALA A 70 -15.19 0.27 0.63
N LEU A 71 -14.87 1.11 1.60
CA LEU A 71 -15.67 2.26 2.00
C LEU A 71 -14.76 3.50 2.10
N PRO A 72 -14.78 4.40 1.10
CA PRO A 72 -14.05 5.66 1.15
C PRO A 72 -14.85 6.72 1.92
N TYR A 73 -14.20 7.40 2.85
CA TYR A 73 -14.73 8.53 3.61
C TYR A 73 -13.91 9.77 3.35
N VAL A 74 -14.56 10.87 3.06
CA VAL A 74 -13.94 12.19 2.89
C VAL A 74 -14.11 13.02 4.16
N TRP A 75 -13.03 13.65 4.61
CA TRP A 75 -13.05 14.55 5.77
C TRP A 75 -13.45 15.97 5.36
N ARG A 76 -14.40 16.52 6.11
CA ARG A 76 -14.83 17.92 6.01
C ARG A 76 -14.79 18.50 7.43
N GLY A 77 -13.70 19.18 7.74
CA GLY A 77 -13.39 19.58 9.11
C GLY A 77 -13.09 18.35 9.99
N ASP A 78 -13.85 18.15 11.04
CA ASP A 78 -13.70 17.03 11.99
C ASP A 78 -14.65 15.85 11.70
N ASP A 79 -15.50 15.98 10.70
CA ASP A 79 -16.44 14.95 10.30
C ASP A 79 -16.00 14.23 9.02
N ALA A 80 -16.28 12.92 8.92
CA ALA A 80 -15.99 12.10 7.76
C ALA A 80 -17.29 11.56 7.13
N TYR A 81 -17.43 11.73 5.83
CA TYR A 81 -18.63 11.36 5.07
C TYR A 81 -18.31 10.28 4.06
N LEU A 82 -19.16 9.25 4.02
CA LEU A 82 -19.03 8.17 3.02
C LEU A 82 -19.22 8.72 1.61
N GLN A 83 -18.22 8.50 0.73
CA GLN A 83 -18.16 9.04 -0.62
C GLN A 83 -18.04 7.91 -1.65
N ILE A 84 -19.16 7.23 -1.93
CA ILE A 84 -19.19 6.03 -2.80
C ILE A 84 -18.80 6.35 -4.24
N THR A 85 -19.15 7.54 -4.74
CA THR A 85 -18.92 7.95 -6.14
C THR A 85 -17.51 8.50 -6.40
N GLY A 86 -16.71 8.63 -5.32
CA GLY A 86 -15.45 9.38 -5.38
C GLY A 86 -15.67 10.89 -5.31
N ASP A 87 -14.57 11.64 -5.23
CA ASP A 87 -14.60 13.10 -5.17
C ASP A 87 -13.32 13.68 -5.78
N LEU A 88 -13.36 14.95 -6.15
CA LEU A 88 -12.19 15.74 -6.55
C LEU A 88 -12.08 16.93 -5.62
N ILE A 89 -11.05 16.93 -4.77
CA ILE A 89 -10.85 17.94 -3.75
C ILE A 89 -9.70 18.85 -4.18
N GLU A 90 -9.98 20.13 -4.31
CA GLU A 90 -8.94 21.13 -4.52
C GLU A 90 -8.27 21.47 -3.18
N LEU A 91 -6.96 21.21 -3.07
CA LEU A 91 -6.16 21.49 -1.88
C LEU A 91 -5.32 22.73 -2.12
N PRO A 92 -5.67 23.91 -1.55
CA PRO A 92 -4.84 25.11 -1.64
C PRO A 92 -3.46 24.86 -1.04
N VAL A 93 -2.39 25.23 -1.76
CA VAL A 93 -1.01 25.10 -1.29
C VAL A 93 -0.54 26.42 -0.70
N PHE A 94 -0.07 26.40 0.53
CA PHE A 94 0.32 27.61 1.28
C PHE A 94 1.42 28.43 0.57
N THR A 95 2.43 27.74 0.03
CA THR A 95 3.61 28.40 -0.58
C THR A 95 3.44 28.75 -2.05
N ALA A 96 2.40 28.24 -2.69
CA ALA A 96 2.11 28.46 -4.10
C ALA A 96 0.71 29.06 -4.25
N LYS A 97 0.55 30.07 -5.15
CA LYS A 97 -0.79 30.54 -5.57
C LYS A 97 -1.45 29.47 -6.47
N ALA A 98 -1.51 28.24 -6.00
CA ALA A 98 -1.98 27.09 -6.75
C ALA A 98 -2.70 26.14 -5.80
N SER A 99 -3.54 25.27 -6.34
CA SER A 99 -4.11 24.13 -5.63
C SER A 99 -3.66 22.80 -6.26
N ILE A 100 -3.72 21.75 -5.46
CA ILE A 100 -3.48 20.38 -5.91
C ILE A 100 -4.83 19.70 -6.05
N PRO A 101 -5.19 19.20 -7.24
CA PRO A 101 -6.36 18.34 -7.38
C PRO A 101 -6.08 16.98 -6.74
N TYR A 102 -6.79 16.64 -5.67
CA TYR A 102 -6.71 15.36 -4.98
C TYR A 102 -7.91 14.51 -5.36
N LEU A 103 -7.66 13.39 -6.03
CA LEU A 103 -8.71 12.45 -6.43
C LEU A 103 -8.98 11.46 -5.31
N VAL A 104 -10.19 11.50 -4.74
CA VAL A 104 -10.74 10.44 -3.89
C VAL A 104 -11.33 9.37 -4.81
N PRO A 105 -10.85 8.13 -4.76
CA PRO A 105 -11.37 7.09 -5.63
C PRO A 105 -12.82 6.71 -5.26
N SER A 106 -13.61 6.39 -6.26
CA SER A 106 -14.92 5.77 -6.04
C SER A 106 -14.75 4.35 -5.47
N LYS A 107 -15.82 3.83 -4.86
CA LYS A 107 -15.85 2.45 -4.36
C LYS A 107 -15.43 1.43 -5.42
N ASN A 108 -15.86 1.61 -6.68
CA ASN A 108 -15.52 0.71 -7.78
C ASN A 108 -14.04 0.80 -8.18
N GLN A 109 -13.43 1.97 -8.09
CA GLN A 109 -12.01 2.15 -8.40
C GLN A 109 -11.07 1.47 -7.40
N CYS A 110 -11.56 1.12 -6.20
CA CYS A 110 -10.77 0.34 -5.24
C CYS A 110 -10.36 -1.02 -5.82
N ALA A 111 -11.19 -1.61 -6.68
CA ALA A 111 -10.91 -2.87 -7.35
C ALA A 111 -9.64 -2.84 -8.22
N SER A 112 -9.30 -1.69 -8.80
CA SER A 112 -8.11 -1.55 -9.66
C SER A 112 -6.80 -1.96 -8.97
N CYS A 113 -6.72 -1.79 -7.64
CA CYS A 113 -5.56 -2.20 -6.86
C CYS A 113 -5.85 -3.40 -5.95
N HIS A 114 -7.08 -3.50 -5.42
CA HIS A 114 -7.43 -4.48 -4.40
C HIS A 114 -7.91 -5.82 -4.94
N VAL A 115 -8.20 -5.94 -6.23
CA VAL A 115 -8.41 -7.25 -6.91
C VAL A 115 -7.05 -7.74 -7.40
N THR A 116 -6.33 -8.45 -6.54
CA THR A 116 -4.98 -8.96 -6.83
C THR A 116 -4.98 -10.31 -7.54
N ASP A 117 -6.15 -10.94 -7.65
CA ASP A 117 -6.43 -12.13 -8.43
C ASP A 117 -7.69 -11.87 -9.27
N HIS A 118 -7.51 -11.57 -10.54
CA HIS A 118 -8.62 -11.21 -11.45
C HIS A 118 -9.50 -12.41 -11.81
N THR A 119 -9.03 -13.64 -11.56
CA THR A 119 -9.83 -14.85 -11.78
C THR A 119 -10.87 -15.04 -10.66
N GLU A 120 -10.59 -14.57 -9.47
CA GLU A 120 -11.50 -14.59 -8.34
C GLU A 120 -12.34 -13.31 -8.23
N GLY A 121 -11.78 -12.17 -8.66
CA GLY A 121 -12.45 -10.88 -8.65
C GLY A 121 -12.75 -10.29 -7.27
N SER A 122 -12.28 -10.93 -6.19
CA SER A 122 -12.55 -10.51 -4.82
C SER A 122 -11.59 -9.41 -4.37
N LEU A 123 -12.12 -8.42 -3.64
CA LEU A 123 -11.29 -7.41 -2.98
C LEU A 123 -10.47 -8.06 -1.86
N LEU A 124 -9.19 -7.70 -1.78
CA LEU A 124 -8.26 -8.13 -0.74
C LEU A 124 -7.49 -6.94 -0.16
N PRO A 125 -7.15 -6.95 1.14
CA PRO A 125 -6.16 -6.02 1.67
C PRO A 125 -4.80 -6.26 1.01
N ILE A 126 -4.17 -5.20 0.54
CA ILE A 126 -2.79 -5.24 0.01
C ILE A 126 -1.81 -4.73 1.07
N GLY A 127 -0.57 -5.22 1.04
CA GLY A 127 0.47 -4.80 1.99
C GLY A 127 0.48 -5.51 3.34
N LEU A 128 -0.51 -6.33 3.66
CA LEU A 128 -0.56 -7.12 4.90
C LEU A 128 0.13 -8.48 4.72
N LYS A 129 1.32 -8.51 4.12
CA LYS A 129 2.17 -9.71 4.02
C LYS A 129 3.10 -9.80 5.24
N ALA A 130 3.41 -11.02 5.70
CA ALA A 130 4.34 -11.22 6.81
C ALA A 130 5.66 -10.47 6.59
N ARG A 131 6.27 -10.60 5.41
CA ARG A 131 7.52 -9.94 5.07
C ARG A 131 7.48 -8.41 5.10
N HIS A 132 6.30 -7.80 4.86
CA HIS A 132 6.13 -6.35 4.92
C HIS A 132 5.98 -5.84 6.35
N LEU A 133 5.43 -6.67 7.23
CA LEU A 133 5.16 -6.34 8.64
C LEU A 133 6.28 -6.81 9.59
N ASN A 134 7.20 -7.65 9.10
CA ASN A 134 8.32 -8.13 9.89
C ASN A 134 9.44 -7.09 9.95
N HIS A 135 9.21 -6.02 10.69
CA HIS A 135 10.16 -4.94 10.92
C HIS A 135 9.92 -4.28 12.29
N SER A 136 10.93 -3.58 12.79
CA SER A 136 10.88 -2.87 14.08
C SER A 136 10.76 -1.34 13.93
N LYS A 137 10.20 -0.85 12.81
CA LYS A 137 9.93 0.57 12.56
C LYS A 137 8.62 1.05 13.21
N THR A 138 8.22 0.43 14.30
CA THR A 138 7.12 0.92 15.13
C THR A 138 7.60 2.06 16.05
N PRO A 139 6.72 2.92 16.55
CA PRO A 139 7.11 4.02 17.44
C PRO A 139 7.98 3.58 18.63
N ASN A 140 7.74 2.38 19.16
CA ASN A 140 8.45 1.83 20.30
C ASN A 140 9.62 0.89 19.92
N GLY A 141 10.00 0.80 18.65
CA GLY A 141 11.06 -0.08 18.18
C GLY A 141 10.74 -1.58 18.27
N GLN A 142 9.50 -1.95 18.57
CA GLN A 142 9.08 -3.35 18.65
C GLN A 142 8.79 -3.90 17.26
N ASN A 143 8.97 -5.20 17.08
CA ASN A 143 8.59 -5.86 15.83
C ASN A 143 7.08 -5.83 15.65
N GLN A 144 6.60 -5.40 14.48
CA GLN A 144 5.17 -5.22 14.22
C GLN A 144 4.38 -6.54 14.27
N LEU A 145 4.93 -7.65 13.77
CA LEU A 145 4.29 -8.96 13.89
C LEU A 145 4.14 -9.39 15.35
N ALA A 146 5.19 -9.18 16.15
CA ALA A 146 5.14 -9.49 17.58
C ALA A 146 4.09 -8.64 18.31
N VAL A 147 3.96 -7.35 17.98
CA VAL A 147 2.92 -6.48 18.53
C VAL A 147 1.53 -6.98 18.16
N LEU A 148 1.30 -7.32 16.88
CA LEU A 148 0.01 -7.84 16.41
C LEU A 148 -0.37 -9.15 17.10
N SER A 149 0.60 -10.06 17.29
CA SER A 149 0.39 -11.31 18.02
C SER A 149 0.06 -11.07 19.49
N LYS A 150 0.86 -10.25 20.17
CA LYS A 150 0.66 -9.90 21.59
C LYS A 150 -0.69 -9.24 21.85
N THR A 151 -1.22 -8.52 20.88
CA THR A 151 -2.53 -7.84 21.00
C THR A 151 -3.68 -8.70 20.46
N ASN A 152 -3.47 -10.00 20.21
CA ASN A 152 -4.46 -10.93 19.66
C ASN A 152 -5.07 -10.50 18.31
N ARG A 153 -4.31 -9.72 17.52
CA ARG A 153 -4.71 -9.29 16.17
C ARG A 153 -4.11 -10.20 15.08
N LEU A 154 -3.18 -11.05 15.46
CA LEU A 154 -2.55 -12.05 14.60
C LEU A 154 -2.51 -13.38 15.36
N THR A 155 -3.01 -14.45 14.72
CA THR A 155 -2.99 -15.83 15.24
C THR A 155 -2.12 -16.70 14.33
N GLY A 156 -1.63 -17.84 14.87
CA GLY A 156 -0.77 -18.76 14.12
C GLY A 156 0.64 -18.21 13.84
N PHE A 157 1.05 -17.18 14.56
CA PHE A 157 2.39 -16.61 14.49
C PHE A 157 3.24 -17.13 15.64
N SER A 158 4.41 -17.67 15.34
CA SER A 158 5.35 -18.21 16.35
C SER A 158 6.31 -17.11 16.82
N ALA A 159 7.17 -16.62 15.93
CA ALA A 159 8.17 -15.63 16.24
C ALA A 159 8.58 -14.83 14.98
N PRO A 160 9.09 -13.59 15.13
CA PRO A 160 9.56 -12.79 13.98
C PRO A 160 10.65 -13.49 13.16
N GLU A 161 11.54 -14.22 13.79
CA GLU A 161 12.66 -14.93 13.17
C GLU A 161 12.21 -16.08 12.27
N ASP A 162 11.03 -16.64 12.52
CA ASP A 162 10.43 -17.70 11.70
C ASP A 162 9.68 -17.15 10.47
N SER A 163 9.60 -15.84 10.35
CA SER A 163 8.85 -15.17 9.30
C SER A 163 9.76 -14.45 8.31
N PRO A 164 9.43 -14.45 7.01
CA PRO A 164 10.20 -13.70 6.04
C PRO A 164 10.17 -12.19 6.34
N ALA A 165 11.28 -11.50 6.05
CA ALA A 165 11.38 -10.06 6.16
C ALA A 165 11.86 -9.45 4.84
N ASN A 166 11.41 -8.25 4.51
CA ASN A 166 11.96 -7.46 3.44
C ASN A 166 13.18 -6.67 3.94
N ALA A 167 14.16 -6.47 3.06
CA ALA A 167 15.23 -5.53 3.33
C ALA A 167 14.67 -4.12 3.52
N ASP A 168 15.26 -3.36 4.43
CA ASP A 168 14.92 -1.96 4.59
C ASP A 168 15.41 -1.15 3.38
N PHE A 169 14.50 -0.77 2.48
CA PHE A 169 14.86 -0.03 1.26
C PHE A 169 15.44 1.36 1.56
N THR A 170 15.25 1.89 2.76
CA THR A 170 15.82 3.18 3.19
C THR A 170 17.23 3.03 3.80
N ASN A 171 17.65 1.82 4.15
CA ASN A 171 18.94 1.57 4.75
C ASN A 171 20.03 1.41 3.67
N PRO A 172 20.98 2.35 3.52
CA PRO A 172 22.04 2.27 2.49
C PRO A 172 23.03 1.12 2.72
N GLN A 173 23.07 0.52 3.92
CA GLN A 173 23.95 -0.62 4.23
C GLN A 173 23.38 -1.95 3.70
N GLU A 174 22.09 -2.01 3.39
CA GLU A 174 21.51 -3.17 2.75
C GLU A 174 21.89 -3.24 1.26
N PRO A 175 22.15 -4.43 0.70
CA PRO A 175 22.45 -4.57 -0.72
C PRO A 175 21.37 -3.95 -1.60
N LEU A 176 21.79 -3.14 -2.58
CA LEU A 176 20.88 -2.41 -3.47
C LEU A 176 19.82 -3.34 -4.12
N ALA A 177 20.26 -4.51 -4.59
CA ALA A 177 19.35 -5.49 -5.20
C ALA A 177 18.24 -5.95 -4.24
N LYS A 178 18.56 -6.18 -2.95
CA LYS A 178 17.57 -6.55 -1.94
C LYS A 178 16.62 -5.40 -1.64
N ARG A 179 17.13 -4.17 -1.55
CA ARG A 179 16.34 -2.97 -1.35
C ARG A 179 15.38 -2.73 -2.52
N ALA A 180 15.85 -2.85 -3.75
CA ALA A 180 15.06 -2.71 -4.96
C ALA A 180 13.95 -3.79 -5.00
N ARG A 181 14.28 -5.05 -4.71
CA ARG A 181 13.30 -6.14 -4.66
C ARG A 181 12.23 -5.91 -3.59
N ALA A 182 12.61 -5.45 -2.39
CA ALA A 182 11.67 -5.11 -1.34
C ALA A 182 10.73 -3.98 -1.77
N TYR A 183 11.26 -2.93 -2.40
CA TYR A 183 10.47 -1.81 -2.91
C TYR A 183 9.46 -2.25 -3.98
N LEU A 184 9.89 -3.06 -4.95
CA LEU A 184 9.04 -3.57 -6.03
C LEU A 184 7.94 -4.50 -5.51
N ASP A 185 8.27 -5.38 -4.54
CA ASP A 185 7.29 -6.26 -3.92
C ASP A 185 6.21 -5.47 -3.17
N ILE A 186 6.59 -4.47 -2.37
CA ILE A 186 5.64 -3.69 -1.58
C ILE A 186 4.72 -2.84 -2.47
N ASN A 187 5.27 -2.18 -3.49
CA ASN A 187 4.55 -1.16 -4.23
C ASN A 187 3.91 -1.67 -5.52
N CYS A 188 4.39 -2.76 -6.11
CA CYS A 188 4.02 -3.15 -7.47
C CYS A 188 3.46 -4.58 -7.58
N SER A 189 3.87 -5.51 -6.69
CA SER A 189 3.52 -6.92 -6.84
C SER A 189 2.02 -7.22 -6.74
N HIS A 190 1.24 -6.34 -6.10
CA HIS A 190 -0.22 -6.53 -6.00
C HIS A 190 -0.92 -6.45 -7.37
N CYS A 191 -0.33 -5.72 -8.34
CA CYS A 191 -0.77 -5.71 -9.73
C CYS A 191 0.09 -6.62 -10.61
N HIS A 192 1.42 -6.61 -10.39
CA HIS A 192 2.41 -7.35 -11.16
C HIS A 192 2.68 -8.73 -10.55
N ASN A 193 1.70 -9.61 -10.63
CA ASN A 193 1.76 -11.03 -10.29
C ASN A 193 1.04 -11.86 -11.36
N ALA A 194 1.14 -13.18 -11.30
CA ALA A 194 0.63 -14.07 -12.34
C ALA A 194 -0.90 -14.05 -12.54
N LYS A 195 -1.64 -13.43 -11.63
CA LYS A 195 -3.11 -13.32 -11.66
C LYS A 195 -3.60 -11.89 -11.45
N GLY A 196 -2.69 -10.96 -11.34
CA GLY A 196 -3.00 -9.56 -11.11
C GLY A 196 -3.37 -8.82 -12.39
N PRO A 197 -3.90 -7.60 -12.29
CA PRO A 197 -4.36 -6.83 -13.45
C PRO A 197 -3.26 -6.47 -14.45
N ALA A 198 -1.97 -6.63 -14.10
CA ALA A 198 -0.83 -6.40 -14.98
C ALA A 198 -0.12 -7.70 -15.43
N ASP A 199 -0.79 -8.85 -15.35
CA ASP A 199 -0.26 -10.17 -15.71
C ASP A 199 0.20 -10.27 -17.17
N THR A 200 -0.51 -9.59 -18.09
CA THR A 200 -0.21 -9.56 -19.53
C THR A 200 1.21 -9.06 -19.83
N SER A 201 1.78 -8.26 -18.94
CA SER A 201 3.18 -7.82 -19.07
C SER A 201 4.18 -8.94 -18.80
N ALA A 202 3.76 -10.05 -18.20
CA ALA A 202 4.61 -11.10 -17.64
C ALA A 202 5.76 -10.56 -16.76
N LEU A 203 5.57 -9.35 -16.20
CA LEU A 203 6.45 -8.74 -15.21
C LEU A 203 5.91 -9.11 -13.85
N LEU A 204 6.58 -10.04 -13.16
CA LEU A 204 6.16 -10.61 -11.89
C LEU A 204 7.10 -10.11 -10.79
N LEU A 205 6.59 -9.21 -9.96
CA LEU A 205 7.41 -8.45 -8.99
C LEU A 205 7.30 -8.94 -7.55
N GLU A 206 6.62 -10.06 -7.34
CA GLU A 206 6.61 -10.73 -6.03
C GLU A 206 8.03 -11.11 -5.62
N TYR A 207 8.38 -10.89 -4.36
CA TYR A 207 9.73 -11.09 -3.84
C TYR A 207 10.22 -12.55 -4.02
N GLU A 208 9.31 -13.50 -3.96
CA GLU A 208 9.55 -14.94 -4.14
C GLU A 208 9.92 -15.31 -5.58
N ASN A 209 9.61 -14.46 -6.55
CA ASN A 209 9.98 -14.70 -7.94
C ASN A 209 11.49 -14.53 -8.10
N ILE A 210 12.17 -15.61 -8.47
CA ILE A 210 13.63 -15.63 -8.66
C ILE A 210 14.05 -15.65 -10.12
N GLU A 211 13.09 -15.70 -11.07
CA GLU A 211 13.39 -15.72 -12.50
C GLU A 211 13.75 -14.29 -12.98
N PRO A 212 15.01 -14.02 -13.35
CA PRO A 212 15.47 -12.68 -13.65
C PRO A 212 14.65 -11.98 -14.73
N ARG A 213 14.31 -12.70 -15.80
CA ARG A 213 13.54 -12.14 -16.91
C ARG A 213 12.13 -11.73 -16.51
N SER A 214 11.49 -12.50 -15.62
CA SER A 214 10.14 -12.17 -15.19
C SER A 214 10.07 -11.00 -14.19
N TYR A 215 11.15 -10.64 -13.51
CA TYR A 215 11.20 -9.39 -12.76
C TYR A 215 11.95 -8.25 -13.45
N GLY A 216 12.15 -8.35 -14.77
CA GLY A 216 12.51 -7.22 -15.62
C GLY A 216 13.92 -7.22 -16.16
N VAL A 217 14.86 -8.11 -15.73
CA VAL A 217 16.24 -8.12 -16.22
C VAL A 217 16.27 -8.55 -17.68
N CYS A 218 16.76 -7.66 -18.54
CA CYS A 218 16.84 -7.86 -19.99
C CYS A 218 15.49 -8.25 -20.62
N LYS A 219 14.39 -7.80 -20.05
CA LYS A 219 13.03 -8.07 -20.55
C LYS A 219 12.59 -6.96 -21.49
N PRO A 220 12.35 -7.26 -22.78
CA PRO A 220 11.77 -6.26 -23.67
C PRO A 220 10.34 -5.92 -23.25
N PRO A 221 9.87 -4.68 -23.47
CA PRO A 221 8.49 -4.29 -23.26
C PRO A 221 7.57 -5.10 -24.19
N ILE A 222 6.44 -5.60 -23.64
CA ILE A 222 5.47 -6.43 -24.39
C ILE A 222 4.49 -5.54 -25.17
N ALA A 223 4.11 -4.40 -24.57
CA ALA A 223 3.25 -3.42 -25.19
C ALA A 223 3.91 -2.06 -25.05
N SER A 224 4.63 -1.66 -26.08
CA SER A 224 5.15 -0.30 -26.19
C SER A 224 4.34 0.42 -27.25
N GLY A 225 3.57 1.42 -26.84
CA GLY A 225 3.11 2.43 -27.78
C GLY A 225 4.33 3.05 -28.50
N ARG A 226 4.12 3.69 -29.63
CA ARG A 226 5.18 4.21 -30.52
C ARG A 226 6.26 5.07 -29.84
N GLY A 227 6.02 5.59 -28.62
CA GLY A 227 6.99 6.37 -27.83
C GLY A 227 7.78 5.58 -26.79
N CYS A 228 7.30 4.38 -26.41
CA CYS A 228 7.91 3.68 -25.26
C CYS A 228 9.16 2.88 -25.62
N LEU A 229 9.31 2.44 -26.87
CA LEU A 229 10.52 1.74 -27.34
C LEU A 229 11.71 2.68 -27.51
N LEU A 230 11.47 3.93 -27.90
CA LEU A 230 12.51 4.94 -28.07
C LEU A 230 13.06 5.41 -26.71
N TYR A 231 12.21 5.47 -25.69
CA TYR A 231 12.60 5.95 -24.35
C TYR A 231 13.37 4.93 -23.51
N THR A 232 13.20 3.63 -23.78
CA THR A 232 13.88 2.58 -23.00
C THR A 232 15.21 2.12 -23.60
N SER A 233 15.46 2.36 -24.88
CA SER A 233 16.74 2.05 -25.50
C SER A 233 17.76 3.17 -25.35
N ASP A 234 17.34 4.43 -25.35
CA ASP A 234 18.24 5.58 -25.25
C ASP A 234 18.61 5.96 -23.81
N ALA A 235 17.76 5.59 -22.83
CA ALA A 235 18.04 5.88 -21.40
C ALA A 235 19.06 4.92 -20.77
N ALA A 236 19.49 3.87 -21.47
CA ALA A 236 20.47 2.92 -20.98
C ALA A 236 21.90 3.16 -21.55
N ASP A 237 22.03 4.05 -22.54
CA ASP A 237 23.29 4.33 -23.25
C ASP A 237 23.90 5.71 -22.90
N GLU A 238 23.26 6.49 -22.01
CA GLU A 238 23.79 7.69 -21.37
C GLU A 238 24.07 7.43 -19.86
#